data_6cb560c8c9b42783c6bebeb09fac9d9d
#
_entry.id   6cb560c8c9b42783c6bebeb09fac9d9d
#
_cell.length_a   1.000
_cell.length_b   1.000
_cell.length_c   1.000
_cell.angle_alpha   90.00
_cell.angle_beta   90.00
_cell.angle_gamma   90.00
#
_symmetry.space_group_name_H-M   'P 1'
#
loop_
_entity.id
_entity.type
_entity.pdbx_description
1 polymer ?
#
loop_
_entity_poly.entity_id
_entity_poly.type
_entity_poly.pdbx_seq_one_letter_code
_entity_poly.pdbx_strand_id
1 'polypeptide(L)'
;MVHARLPWIGIVAVLAVAWAGARFAWSDGHGEKKEEHSGPKRVLIIRHAEKPDGKGDPNLSKRGYERADALAKVIPEHFATPDVLLATKATPNSNRPAETITPLAEALHLPIVADFSDDQFAELAHEVLTDPKYDGKTVLIAWHHGKIPALASALGVTDAPAVWDPTVFDRVWEIKYEDGKTKFKSLPQHALAGDEEQ
;
A
#
# COMPACT_ATOMS: atom_id res chain seq x y z
N MET A 1 75.32 59.22 54.85
CA MET A 1 75.29 58.39 53.63
C MET A 1 73.98 57.68 53.59
N VAL A 2 73.01 58.16 52.88
CA VAL A 2 71.74 57.50 52.69
C VAL A 2 71.30 57.80 51.28
N HIS A 3 71.22 56.75 50.49
CA HIS A 3 70.86 56.81 49.10
C HIS A 3 69.31 56.66 48.99
N ALA A 4 68.66 57.71 48.53
CA ALA A 4 67.25 57.66 48.21
C ALA A 4 67.05 56.97 46.85
N ARG A 5 66.22 55.98 46.80
CA ARG A 5 65.75 55.34 45.51
C ARG A 5 64.34 55.83 45.21
N LEU A 6 64.17 56.44 44.04
CA LEU A 6 62.89 56.83 43.48
C LEU A 6 62.12 55.58 42.99
N PRO A 7 60.80 55.51 43.15
CA PRO A 7 60.03 54.44 42.58
C PRO A 7 59.64 54.72 41.10
N TRP A 8 59.77 53.72 40.29
CA TRP A 8 59.30 53.69 38.90
C TRP A 8 57.78 53.53 38.90
N ILE A 9 57.09 54.49 38.28
CA ILE A 9 55.67 54.38 37.99
C ILE A 9 55.53 53.74 36.65
N GLY A 10 55.16 52.47 36.67
CA GLY A 10 54.83 51.73 35.45
C GLY A 10 53.41 52.08 34.96
N ILE A 11 53.35 52.68 33.77
CA ILE A 11 52.08 52.92 33.06
C ILE A 11 51.60 51.57 32.47
N VAL A 12 50.55 51.01 33.03
CA VAL A 12 49.86 49.83 32.42
C VAL A 12 48.88 50.33 31.38
N ALA A 13 49.24 50.17 30.11
CA ALA A 13 48.35 50.39 28.99
C ALA A 13 47.36 49.23 28.91
N VAL A 14 46.12 49.45 29.23
CA VAL A 14 45.02 48.48 29.06
C VAL A 14 44.60 48.51 27.59
N LEU A 15 45.05 47.55 26.82
CA LEU A 15 44.51 47.30 25.50
C LEU A 15 43.14 46.61 25.60
N ALA A 16 42.09 47.38 25.36
CA ALA A 16 40.75 46.85 25.18
C ALA A 16 40.69 46.10 23.83
N VAL A 17 40.76 44.79 23.87
CA VAL A 17 40.47 43.93 22.71
C VAL A 17 38.96 43.87 22.54
N ALA A 18 38.44 44.60 21.55
CA ALA A 18 37.04 44.46 21.13
C ALA A 18 36.82 43.09 20.47
N TRP A 19 36.22 42.16 21.18
CA TRP A 19 35.70 40.93 20.64
C TRP A 19 34.48 41.25 19.76
N ALA A 20 34.65 41.32 18.44
CA ALA A 20 33.54 41.29 17.51
C ALA A 20 33.00 39.87 17.51
N GLY A 21 31.96 39.65 18.32
CA GLY A 21 31.23 38.40 18.33
C GLY A 21 30.55 38.15 16.98
N ALA A 22 31.18 37.37 16.13
CA ALA A 22 30.50 36.79 14.98
C ALA A 22 29.42 35.86 15.50
N ARG A 23 28.18 36.32 15.52
CA ARG A 23 27.03 35.47 15.71
C ARG A 23 26.92 34.60 14.46
N PHE A 24 27.46 33.39 14.53
CA PHE A 24 27.06 32.31 13.63
C PHE A 24 25.60 32.06 13.88
N ALA A 25 24.74 32.61 13.03
CA ALA A 25 23.38 32.15 12.92
C ALA A 25 23.43 30.73 12.39
N TRP A 26 23.32 29.74 13.26
CA TRP A 26 22.96 28.40 12.87
C TRP A 26 21.54 28.50 12.31
N SER A 27 21.47 28.42 10.98
CA SER A 27 20.25 28.16 10.27
C SER A 27 19.88 26.69 10.52
N ASP A 28 19.27 26.40 11.65
CA ASP A 28 18.55 25.13 11.87
C ASP A 28 17.29 25.12 11.01
N GLY A 29 17.48 24.99 9.73
CA GLY A 29 16.41 24.98 8.73
C GLY A 29 16.42 23.72 7.87
N HIS A 30 16.88 22.59 8.40
CA HIS A 30 16.48 21.29 7.89
C HIS A 30 15.27 20.84 8.71
N GLY A 31 14.14 21.52 8.51
CA GLY A 31 12.87 20.88 8.72
C GLY A 31 12.82 19.67 7.79
N GLU A 32 13.06 18.47 8.33
CA GLU A 32 12.61 17.27 7.65
C GLU A 32 11.15 17.53 7.31
N LYS A 33 10.88 17.75 6.01
CA LYS A 33 9.53 17.61 5.50
C LYS A 33 9.14 16.18 5.85
N LYS A 34 8.37 16.01 6.92
CA LYS A 34 7.67 14.78 7.20
C LYS A 34 6.88 14.52 5.92
N GLU A 35 7.33 13.56 5.11
CA GLU A 35 6.59 13.18 3.93
C GLU A 35 5.22 12.79 4.43
N GLU A 36 4.21 13.56 4.04
CA GLU A 36 2.85 13.34 4.45
C GLU A 36 2.41 12.04 3.76
N HIS A 37 2.28 10.99 4.55
CA HIS A 37 1.85 9.68 4.07
C HIS A 37 0.50 9.84 3.34
N SER A 38 0.47 9.50 2.06
CA SER A 38 -0.70 9.72 1.19
C SER A 38 -1.56 8.48 1.02
N GLY A 39 -1.06 7.31 1.48
CA GLY A 39 -1.69 6.02 1.25
C GLY A 39 -1.70 5.59 -0.23
N PRO A 40 -2.37 4.46 -0.56
CA PRO A 40 -2.46 3.99 -1.92
C PRO A 40 -3.29 4.94 -2.79
N LYS A 41 -2.94 5.06 -4.07
CA LYS A 41 -3.76 5.78 -5.04
C LYS A 41 -5.04 5.00 -5.38
N ARG A 42 -4.92 3.67 -5.45
CA ARG A 42 -6.00 2.76 -5.86
C ARG A 42 -5.83 1.39 -5.25
N VAL A 43 -6.94 0.77 -4.88
CA VAL A 43 -7.01 -0.64 -4.52
C VAL A 43 -8.01 -1.33 -5.45
N LEU A 44 -7.61 -2.44 -6.05
CA LEU A 44 -8.45 -3.34 -6.82
C LEU A 44 -8.64 -4.60 -5.99
N ILE A 45 -9.87 -4.95 -5.66
CA ILE A 45 -10.16 -6.19 -4.95
C ILE A 45 -10.88 -7.14 -5.91
N ILE A 46 -10.35 -8.36 -6.04
CA ILE A 46 -10.99 -9.43 -6.76
C ILE A 46 -11.20 -10.64 -5.85
N ARG A 47 -12.22 -11.40 -6.14
CA ARG A 47 -12.36 -12.74 -5.59
C ARG A 47 -11.40 -13.67 -6.30
N HIS A 48 -10.93 -14.73 -5.61
CA HIS A 48 -10.28 -15.85 -6.28
C HIS A 48 -11.16 -16.40 -7.40
N ALA A 49 -10.57 -16.88 -8.48
CA ALA A 49 -11.25 -17.47 -9.62
C ALA A 49 -11.99 -18.79 -9.25
N GLU A 50 -12.69 -19.37 -10.19
CA GLU A 50 -13.58 -20.51 -9.99
C GLU A 50 -12.86 -21.69 -9.35
N LYS A 51 -13.55 -22.31 -8.40
CA LYS A 51 -13.11 -23.54 -7.73
C LYS A 51 -13.74 -24.77 -8.38
N PRO A 52 -13.11 -25.95 -8.26
CA PRO A 52 -13.73 -27.20 -8.68
C PRO A 52 -15.05 -27.48 -7.97
N ASP A 53 -15.92 -28.19 -8.65
CA ASP A 53 -17.11 -28.79 -8.02
C ASP A 53 -16.66 -29.87 -7.05
N GLY A 54 -17.17 -29.84 -5.84
CA GLY A 54 -16.81 -30.78 -4.79
C GLY A 54 -15.97 -30.18 -3.66
N LYS A 55 -15.63 -31.04 -2.70
CA LYS A 55 -14.88 -30.63 -1.50
C LYS A 55 -13.46 -31.18 -1.55
N GLY A 56 -12.52 -30.40 -1.02
CA GLY A 56 -11.17 -30.86 -0.71
C GLY A 56 -10.08 -30.45 -1.67
N ASP A 57 -10.38 -29.96 -2.88
CA ASP A 57 -9.35 -29.43 -3.77
C ASP A 57 -9.04 -27.96 -3.39
N PRO A 58 -7.79 -27.64 -2.97
CA PRO A 58 -7.41 -26.29 -2.61
C PRO A 58 -7.18 -25.36 -3.82
N ASN A 59 -7.13 -25.90 -5.03
CA ASN A 59 -6.70 -25.20 -6.23
C ASN A 59 -7.89 -24.64 -7.04
N LEU A 60 -7.58 -23.96 -8.12
CA LEU A 60 -8.57 -23.47 -9.09
C LEU A 60 -9.12 -24.62 -9.93
N SER A 61 -10.36 -24.45 -10.43
CA SER A 61 -10.89 -25.30 -11.50
C SER A 61 -10.21 -24.96 -12.84
N LYS A 62 -10.47 -25.79 -13.88
CA LYS A 62 -10.03 -25.48 -15.24
C LYS A 62 -10.49 -24.07 -15.67
N ARG A 63 -11.78 -23.73 -15.46
CA ARG A 63 -12.32 -22.39 -15.75
C ARG A 63 -11.63 -21.31 -14.91
N GLY A 64 -11.29 -21.62 -13.65
CA GLY A 64 -10.55 -20.69 -12.79
C GLY A 64 -9.16 -20.38 -13.31
N TYR A 65 -8.43 -21.36 -13.84
CA TYR A 65 -7.14 -21.11 -14.49
C TYR A 65 -7.29 -20.31 -15.79
N GLU A 66 -8.32 -20.60 -16.61
CA GLU A 66 -8.64 -19.80 -17.80
C GLU A 66 -8.91 -18.34 -17.44
N ARG A 67 -9.62 -18.09 -16.32
CA ARG A 67 -9.83 -16.72 -15.79
C ARG A 67 -8.53 -16.10 -15.30
N ALA A 68 -7.72 -16.81 -14.55
CA ALA A 68 -6.43 -16.32 -14.07
C ALA A 68 -5.52 -15.86 -15.23
N ASP A 69 -5.44 -16.66 -16.30
CA ASP A 69 -4.69 -16.33 -17.52
C ASP A 69 -5.26 -15.07 -18.20
N ALA A 70 -6.59 -14.95 -18.31
CA ALA A 70 -7.23 -13.79 -18.90
C ALA A 70 -7.01 -12.52 -18.08
N LEU A 71 -7.02 -12.61 -16.75
CA LEU A 71 -6.80 -11.47 -15.84
C LEU A 71 -5.40 -10.86 -15.99
N ALA A 72 -4.41 -11.64 -16.40
CA ALA A 72 -3.06 -11.14 -16.67
C ALA A 72 -3.05 -10.01 -17.73
N LYS A 73 -4.01 -10.03 -18.64
CA LYS A 73 -4.20 -9.02 -19.68
C LYS A 73 -5.28 -8.00 -19.30
N VAL A 74 -6.43 -8.48 -18.83
CA VAL A 74 -7.61 -7.65 -18.56
C VAL A 74 -7.34 -6.62 -17.46
N ILE A 75 -6.63 -7.00 -16.39
CA ILE A 75 -6.39 -6.05 -15.29
C ILE A 75 -5.57 -4.84 -15.73
N PRO A 76 -4.39 -4.99 -16.38
CA PRO A 76 -3.63 -3.82 -16.85
C PRO A 76 -4.35 -3.00 -17.91
N GLU A 77 -5.07 -3.64 -18.82
CA GLU A 77 -5.70 -2.96 -19.96
C GLU A 77 -6.97 -2.19 -19.58
N HIS A 78 -7.82 -2.73 -18.71
CA HIS A 78 -9.14 -2.18 -18.44
C HIS A 78 -9.26 -1.42 -17.12
N PHE A 79 -8.37 -1.70 -16.14
CA PHE A 79 -8.46 -1.10 -14.81
C PHE A 79 -7.24 -0.23 -14.49
N ALA A 80 -6.13 -0.85 -14.20
CA ALA A 80 -4.81 -0.24 -14.04
C ALA A 80 -3.76 -1.32 -13.88
N THR A 81 -2.53 -1.06 -14.29
CA THR A 81 -1.39 -1.92 -13.97
C THR A 81 -1.10 -1.84 -12.47
N PRO A 82 -1.19 -2.95 -11.73
CA PRO A 82 -0.83 -2.97 -10.32
C PRO A 82 0.67 -2.77 -10.11
N ASP A 83 1.02 -2.06 -9.05
CA ASP A 83 2.39 -1.94 -8.53
C ASP A 83 2.68 -3.00 -7.46
N VAL A 84 1.62 -3.51 -6.80
CA VAL A 84 1.70 -4.49 -5.71
C VAL A 84 0.59 -5.52 -5.85
N LEU A 85 0.94 -6.78 -5.61
CA LEU A 85 0.03 -7.92 -5.66
C LEU A 85 -0.06 -8.59 -4.29
N LEU A 86 -1.26 -8.62 -3.73
CA LEU A 86 -1.55 -9.20 -2.43
C LEU A 86 -2.55 -10.35 -2.58
N ALA A 87 -2.37 -11.42 -1.82
CA ALA A 87 -3.30 -12.54 -1.75
C ALA A 87 -3.44 -13.04 -0.30
N THR A 88 -4.51 -13.75 0.00
CA THR A 88 -4.57 -14.49 1.27
C THR A 88 -3.47 -15.53 1.33
N LYS A 89 -2.92 -15.71 2.53
CA LYS A 89 -1.98 -16.78 2.84
C LYS A 89 -2.59 -18.13 2.48
N ALA A 90 -1.80 -18.94 1.78
CA ALA A 90 -2.18 -20.29 1.40
C ALA A 90 -2.47 -21.16 2.64
N THR A 91 -3.47 -22.04 2.51
CA THR A 91 -3.85 -23.01 3.54
C THR A 91 -3.98 -24.41 2.88
N PRO A 92 -4.04 -25.49 3.68
CA PRO A 92 -4.35 -26.81 3.14
C PRO A 92 -5.68 -26.88 2.35
N ASN A 93 -6.58 -25.92 2.57
CA ASN A 93 -7.90 -25.87 1.96
C ASN A 93 -8.04 -24.88 0.80
N SER A 94 -7.06 -23.98 0.61
CA SER A 94 -7.13 -22.98 -0.46
C SER A 94 -5.77 -22.34 -0.78
N ASN A 95 -5.37 -22.48 -2.04
CA ASN A 95 -4.29 -21.73 -2.71
C ASN A 95 -4.87 -20.73 -3.71
N ARG A 96 -6.17 -20.76 -3.91
CA ARG A 96 -6.89 -20.10 -5.01
C ARG A 96 -6.61 -18.61 -5.16
N PRO A 97 -6.56 -17.77 -4.08
CA PRO A 97 -6.26 -16.35 -4.26
C PRO A 97 -4.90 -16.09 -4.90
N ALA A 98 -3.86 -16.78 -4.45
CA ALA A 98 -2.53 -16.66 -5.06
C ALA A 98 -2.52 -17.19 -6.51
N GLU A 99 -3.10 -18.36 -6.74
CA GLU A 99 -3.20 -18.95 -8.09
C GLU A 99 -3.94 -18.05 -9.07
N THR A 100 -4.97 -17.33 -8.63
CA THR A 100 -5.74 -16.39 -9.47
C THR A 100 -4.89 -15.27 -10.05
N ILE A 101 -3.88 -14.81 -9.30
CA ILE A 101 -3.05 -13.68 -9.73
C ILE A 101 -1.62 -14.11 -10.13
N THR A 102 -1.31 -15.40 -10.12
CA THR A 102 0.01 -15.90 -10.54
C THR A 102 0.36 -15.53 -11.98
N PRO A 103 -0.52 -15.72 -13.00
CA PRO A 103 -0.19 -15.31 -14.36
C PRO A 103 0.04 -13.79 -14.50
N LEU A 104 -0.71 -12.98 -13.76
CA LEU A 104 -0.51 -11.53 -13.72
C LEU A 104 0.84 -11.16 -13.05
N ALA A 105 1.19 -11.84 -11.97
CA ALA A 105 2.47 -11.66 -11.27
C ALA A 105 3.66 -11.95 -12.18
N GLU A 106 3.58 -13.05 -12.94
CA GLU A 106 4.59 -13.45 -13.93
C GLU A 106 4.70 -12.42 -15.07
N ALA A 107 3.56 -11.98 -15.62
CA ALA A 107 3.53 -10.98 -16.70
C ALA A 107 4.08 -9.62 -16.28
N LEU A 108 3.88 -9.21 -15.03
CA LEU A 108 4.37 -7.94 -14.48
C LEU A 108 5.73 -8.04 -13.79
N HIS A 109 6.28 -9.25 -13.65
CA HIS A 109 7.51 -9.52 -12.87
C HIS A 109 7.42 -9.02 -11.42
N LEU A 110 6.25 -9.14 -10.80
CA LEU A 110 6.00 -8.73 -9.43
C LEU A 110 5.87 -9.96 -8.50
N PRO A 111 6.38 -9.88 -7.27
CA PRO A 111 6.10 -10.90 -6.27
C PRO A 111 4.64 -10.82 -5.80
N ILE A 112 4.08 -11.97 -5.43
CA ILE A 112 2.82 -12.04 -4.68
C ILE A 112 3.17 -12.04 -3.19
N VAL A 113 2.67 -11.06 -2.44
CA VAL A 113 2.76 -11.03 -0.98
C VAL A 113 1.51 -11.70 -0.41
N ALA A 114 1.70 -12.77 0.36
CA ALA A 114 0.62 -13.60 0.92
C ALA A 114 0.87 -13.89 2.41
N ASP A 115 1.05 -12.84 3.20
CA ASP A 115 1.43 -12.93 4.61
C ASP A 115 0.21 -12.99 5.54
N PHE A 116 -0.94 -12.49 5.10
CA PHE A 116 -2.16 -12.38 5.89
C PHE A 116 -3.12 -13.54 5.64
N SER A 117 -3.64 -14.13 6.70
CA SER A 117 -4.73 -15.11 6.62
C SER A 117 -6.06 -14.44 6.24
N ASP A 118 -7.07 -15.23 5.85
CA ASP A 118 -8.39 -14.71 5.43
C ASP A 118 -9.06 -13.84 6.49
N ASP A 119 -8.89 -14.17 7.78
CA ASP A 119 -9.46 -13.41 8.89
C ASP A 119 -8.66 -12.14 9.26
N GLN A 120 -7.44 -11.98 8.75
CA GLN A 120 -6.58 -10.81 9.00
C GLN A 120 -6.78 -9.69 7.97
N PHE A 121 -7.97 -9.58 7.42
CA PHE A 121 -8.33 -8.55 6.42
C PHE A 121 -8.24 -7.12 6.99
N ALA A 122 -8.47 -6.93 8.29
CA ALA A 122 -8.38 -5.62 8.93
C ALA A 122 -6.93 -5.17 9.11
N GLU A 123 -6.04 -6.09 9.48
CA GLU A 123 -4.60 -5.84 9.59
C GLU A 123 -3.99 -5.55 8.21
N LEU A 124 -4.39 -6.31 7.18
CA LEU A 124 -4.00 -6.03 5.81
C LEU A 124 -4.45 -4.64 5.36
N ALA A 125 -5.73 -4.29 5.59
CA ALA A 125 -6.26 -2.98 5.23
C ALA A 125 -5.51 -1.85 5.95
N HIS A 126 -5.22 -2.03 7.25
CA HIS A 126 -4.45 -1.07 8.02
C HIS A 126 -3.04 -0.89 7.43
N GLU A 127 -2.34 -1.98 7.13
CA GLU A 127 -1.01 -1.91 6.52
C GLU A 127 -1.05 -1.20 5.16
N VAL A 128 -2.00 -1.56 4.28
CA VAL A 128 -2.15 -0.93 2.97
C VAL A 128 -2.41 0.59 3.07
N LEU A 129 -3.15 1.02 4.10
CA LEU A 129 -3.48 2.44 4.29
C LEU A 129 -2.39 3.24 5.00
N THR A 130 -1.48 2.59 5.75
CA THR A 130 -0.57 3.31 6.66
C THR A 130 0.92 3.08 6.41
N ASP A 131 1.29 2.04 5.66
CA ASP A 131 2.70 1.79 5.34
C ASP A 131 3.12 2.62 4.11
N PRO A 132 4.14 3.48 4.22
CA PRO A 132 4.64 4.32 3.11
C PRO A 132 5.00 3.55 1.83
N LYS A 133 5.28 2.25 1.93
CA LYS A 133 5.57 1.42 0.74
C LYS A 133 4.40 1.37 -0.26
N TYR A 134 3.17 1.68 0.18
CA TYR A 134 1.97 1.72 -0.66
C TYR A 134 1.61 3.12 -1.18
N ASP A 135 2.34 4.17 -0.79
CA ASP A 135 2.02 5.54 -1.19
C ASP A 135 1.97 5.72 -2.70
N GLY A 136 0.85 6.25 -3.17
CA GLY A 136 0.60 6.50 -4.58
C GLY A 136 0.48 5.24 -5.45
N LYS A 137 0.53 4.05 -4.86
CA LYS A 137 0.51 2.76 -5.57
C LYS A 137 -0.90 2.34 -5.98
N THR A 138 -0.96 1.53 -7.03
CA THR A 138 -2.10 0.68 -7.35
C THR A 138 -1.85 -0.70 -6.74
N VAL A 139 -2.70 -1.11 -5.82
CA VAL A 139 -2.62 -2.39 -5.10
C VAL A 139 -3.73 -3.31 -5.59
N LEU A 140 -3.39 -4.52 -6.03
CA LEU A 140 -4.39 -5.54 -6.33
C LEU A 140 -4.41 -6.58 -5.21
N ILE A 141 -5.61 -6.89 -4.72
CA ILE A 141 -5.86 -7.84 -3.64
C ILE A 141 -6.77 -8.96 -4.13
N ALA A 142 -6.28 -10.19 -4.16
CA ALA A 142 -7.08 -11.38 -4.41
C ALA A 142 -7.49 -12.02 -3.08
N TRP A 143 -8.81 -12.14 -2.83
CA TRP A 143 -9.33 -12.55 -1.53
C TRP A 143 -10.48 -13.55 -1.63
N HIS A 144 -11.00 -14.02 -0.49
CA HIS A 144 -12.20 -14.86 -0.42
C HIS A 144 -13.46 -14.01 -0.31
N HIS A 145 -14.49 -14.34 -1.10
CA HIS A 145 -15.73 -13.55 -1.19
C HIS A 145 -16.39 -13.26 0.16
N GLY A 146 -16.30 -14.19 1.12
CA GLY A 146 -16.93 -14.00 2.45
C GLY A 146 -16.29 -12.89 3.30
N LYS A 147 -15.09 -12.45 2.96
CA LYS A 147 -14.37 -11.38 3.69
C LYS A 147 -14.17 -10.11 2.88
N ILE A 148 -14.41 -10.14 1.56
CA ILE A 148 -14.24 -8.95 0.69
C ILE A 148 -15.08 -7.76 1.16
N PRO A 149 -16.36 -7.90 1.58
CA PRO A 149 -17.12 -6.75 2.08
C PRO A 149 -16.50 -6.11 3.33
N ALA A 150 -16.02 -6.93 4.26
CA ALA A 150 -15.37 -6.45 5.47
C ALA A 150 -14.00 -5.81 5.16
N LEU A 151 -13.24 -6.39 4.22
CA LEU A 151 -11.98 -5.83 3.72
C LEU A 151 -12.21 -4.45 3.07
N ALA A 152 -13.22 -4.31 2.20
CA ALA A 152 -13.57 -3.04 1.57
C ALA A 152 -13.97 -1.98 2.61
N SER A 153 -14.75 -2.37 3.62
CA SER A 153 -15.10 -1.49 4.74
C SER A 153 -13.86 -1.05 5.54
N ALA A 154 -12.93 -1.96 5.82
CA ALA A 154 -11.68 -1.64 6.51
C ALA A 154 -10.76 -0.72 5.66
N LEU A 155 -10.86 -0.78 4.33
CA LEU A 155 -10.20 0.14 3.38
C LEU A 155 -10.94 1.49 3.22
N GLY A 156 -11.98 1.76 4.03
CA GLY A 156 -12.68 3.04 4.09
C GLY A 156 -13.89 3.16 3.17
N VAL A 157 -14.36 2.07 2.54
CA VAL A 157 -15.58 2.07 1.72
C VAL A 157 -16.81 1.98 2.63
N THR A 158 -17.77 2.88 2.45
CA THR A 158 -19.00 2.94 3.27
C THR A 158 -20.25 2.49 2.52
N ASP A 159 -20.19 2.37 1.20
CA ASP A 159 -21.30 2.09 0.30
C ASP A 159 -21.12 0.78 -0.50
N ALA A 160 -20.14 -0.05 -0.13
CA ALA A 160 -20.00 -1.37 -0.72
C ALA A 160 -21.15 -2.31 -0.34
N PRO A 161 -21.54 -3.25 -1.22
CA PRO A 161 -22.50 -4.29 -0.88
C PRO A 161 -22.06 -5.07 0.36
N ALA A 162 -22.97 -5.32 1.30
CA ALA A 162 -22.68 -6.06 2.54
C ALA A 162 -22.32 -7.53 2.29
N VAL A 163 -22.66 -8.06 1.13
CA VAL A 163 -22.43 -9.45 0.74
C VAL A 163 -21.87 -9.50 -0.68
N TRP A 164 -20.82 -10.28 -0.89
CA TRP A 164 -20.39 -10.69 -2.22
C TRP A 164 -21.10 -12.01 -2.56
N ASP A 165 -21.85 -12.03 -3.67
CA ASP A 165 -22.57 -13.24 -4.09
C ASP A 165 -21.57 -14.39 -4.33
N PRO A 166 -21.76 -15.55 -3.67
CA PRO A 166 -20.84 -16.69 -3.78
C PRO A 166 -20.81 -17.34 -5.18
N THR A 167 -21.70 -16.98 -6.07
CA THR A 167 -21.71 -17.45 -7.47
C THR A 167 -20.95 -16.52 -8.43
N VAL A 168 -20.64 -15.29 -7.99
CA VAL A 168 -19.99 -14.25 -8.80
C VAL A 168 -18.48 -14.35 -8.67
N PHE A 169 -17.77 -14.45 -9.82
CA PHE A 169 -16.32 -14.49 -9.92
C PHE A 169 -15.75 -13.39 -10.81
N ASP A 170 -16.58 -12.68 -11.54
CA ASP A 170 -16.25 -11.75 -12.62
C ASP A 170 -16.33 -10.27 -12.24
N ARG A 171 -16.06 -9.95 -10.99
CA ARG A 171 -16.09 -8.55 -10.52
C ARG A 171 -14.73 -8.08 -10.03
N VAL A 172 -14.50 -6.78 -10.24
CA VAL A 172 -13.45 -5.99 -9.61
C VAL A 172 -14.12 -4.91 -8.77
N TRP A 173 -13.82 -4.87 -7.49
CA TRP A 173 -14.16 -3.74 -6.64
C TRP A 173 -12.99 -2.76 -6.68
N GLU A 174 -13.20 -1.64 -7.37
CA GLU A 174 -12.23 -0.55 -7.48
C GLU A 174 -12.47 0.48 -6.38
N ILE A 175 -11.42 0.77 -5.61
CA ILE A 175 -11.39 1.81 -4.59
C ILE A 175 -10.34 2.84 -5.02
N LYS A 176 -10.72 4.11 -5.15
CA LYS A 176 -9.80 5.23 -5.41
C LYS A 176 -9.79 6.19 -4.24
N TYR A 177 -8.60 6.66 -3.90
CA TYR A 177 -8.41 7.67 -2.87
C TYR A 177 -8.04 8.99 -3.55
N GLU A 178 -8.98 9.92 -3.59
CA GLU A 178 -8.84 11.19 -4.28
C GLU A 178 -9.34 12.33 -3.37
N ASP A 179 -8.53 13.36 -3.16
CA ASP A 179 -8.88 14.54 -2.37
C ASP A 179 -9.38 14.20 -0.94
N GLY A 180 -8.76 13.20 -0.30
CA GLY A 180 -9.15 12.72 1.03
C GLY A 180 -10.48 11.97 1.07
N LYS A 181 -11.02 11.58 -0.09
CA LYS A 181 -12.28 10.83 -0.21
C LYS A 181 -12.04 9.46 -0.84
N THR A 182 -12.77 8.49 -0.34
CA THR A 182 -12.83 7.14 -0.92
C THR A 182 -13.95 7.09 -1.95
N LYS A 183 -13.62 6.66 -3.17
CA LYS A 183 -14.59 6.41 -4.24
C LYS A 183 -14.62 4.95 -4.56
N PHE A 184 -15.79 4.34 -4.54
CA PHE A 184 -16.00 2.92 -4.76
C PHE A 184 -16.76 2.65 -6.05
N LYS A 185 -16.38 1.57 -6.76
CA LYS A 185 -17.12 1.00 -7.91
C LYS A 185 -17.00 -0.51 -7.92
N SER A 186 -18.12 -1.19 -8.21
CA SER A 186 -18.12 -2.62 -8.57
C SER A 186 -18.21 -2.71 -10.10
N LEU A 187 -17.19 -3.27 -10.72
CA LEU A 187 -17.04 -3.29 -12.18
C LEU A 187 -16.92 -4.73 -12.68
N PRO A 188 -17.49 -5.07 -13.86
CA PRO A 188 -17.32 -6.38 -14.46
C PRO A 188 -15.88 -6.55 -14.97
N GLN A 189 -15.36 -7.79 -14.89
CA GLN A 189 -14.02 -8.12 -15.41
C GLN A 189 -14.00 -8.21 -16.94
N HIS A 190 -15.06 -8.75 -17.55
CA HIS A 190 -15.11 -9.13 -18.97
C HIS A 190 -13.94 -10.01 -19.40
N ALA A 191 -13.52 -10.92 -18.49
CA ALA A 191 -12.35 -11.76 -18.71
C ALA A 191 -12.67 -12.99 -19.59
N LEU A 192 -13.85 -13.56 -19.41
CA LEU A 192 -14.30 -14.77 -20.11
C LEU A 192 -15.66 -14.57 -20.77
N ALA A 193 -15.92 -15.37 -21.80
CA ALA A 193 -17.25 -15.45 -22.40
C ALA A 193 -18.30 -15.87 -21.35
N GLY A 194 -19.37 -15.11 -21.24
CA GLY A 194 -20.45 -15.28 -20.27
C GLY A 194 -20.24 -14.55 -18.94
N ASP A 195 -19.19 -13.73 -18.81
CA ASP A 195 -19.11 -12.72 -17.75
C ASP A 195 -20.21 -11.66 -17.97
N GLU A 196 -20.77 -11.11 -16.88
CA GLU A 196 -21.87 -10.15 -16.96
C GLU A 196 -21.42 -8.82 -17.59
N GLU A 197 -22.32 -8.21 -18.38
CA GLU A 197 -22.08 -6.92 -19.04
C GLU A 197 -22.51 -5.70 -18.19
N GLN A 198 -22.81 -5.87 -16.88
CA GLN A 198 -23.37 -4.80 -16.04
C GLN A 198 -22.31 -4.04 -15.25
#